data_021ec60d95727cb4d4a0083d0febe2ad
#
_entry.id   021ec60d95727cb4d4a0083d0febe2ad
#
_cell.length_a   1.000
_cell.length_b   1.000
_cell.length_c   1.000
_cell.angle_alpha   90.00
_cell.angle_beta   90.00
_cell.angle_gamma   90.00
#
_symmetry.space_group_name_H-M   'P 1'
#
loop_
_entity.id
_entity.type
_entity.pdbx_description
1 polymer ?
#
loop_
_entity_poly.entity_id
_entity_poly.type
_entity_poly.pdbx_seq_one_letter_code
_entity_poly.pdbx_strand_id
1 'polypeptide(L)'
;MAQSGLTNSGVRIVIDPDGYRPNVGIVLMREDGQVFWARRVRRDGWQFPQGGMRSDETPVEAMYRELREETGLLPEHVEVLGSTPGWLRYRLPSRAIRRGGPGPVCIGQKQVWFLLRLLADETAVRFDITDTPEFDHWRWVDFWYPVDHVVTFKRAVYARALRHLAPLARGRGVAIRQMPPTALEAWLPGSAAGHERPRKRRGLRGRRSSA
;
A
#
# COMPACT_ATOMS: atom_id res chain seq x y z
N MET A 1 -2.76 26.70 -2.23
CA MET A 1 -1.41 26.57 -2.83
C MET A 1 -0.69 25.43 -2.16
N ALA A 2 -0.27 24.42 -2.91
CA ALA A 2 0.47 23.27 -2.36
C ALA A 2 1.94 23.69 -2.14
N GLN A 3 2.48 23.46 -0.94
CA GLN A 3 3.89 23.71 -0.64
C GLN A 3 4.72 22.46 -0.94
N SER A 4 5.84 22.65 -1.61
CA SER A 4 6.72 21.58 -2.08
C SER A 4 8.07 21.61 -1.38
N GLY A 5 8.51 20.48 -0.83
CA GLY A 5 9.86 20.27 -0.30
C GLY A 5 10.74 19.47 -1.28
N LEU A 6 12.00 19.86 -1.42
CA LEU A 6 12.97 19.19 -2.29
C LEU A 6 13.60 17.97 -1.58
N THR A 7 13.75 16.86 -2.29
CA THR A 7 14.67 15.77 -1.94
C THR A 7 15.90 15.83 -2.83
N ASN A 8 17.01 15.17 -2.44
CA ASN A 8 18.35 15.22 -3.07
C ASN A 8 18.40 14.79 -4.56
N SER A 9 17.29 14.42 -5.16
CA SER A 9 17.15 14.05 -6.58
C SER A 9 16.28 15.00 -7.41
N GLY A 10 15.95 16.20 -6.91
CA GLY A 10 15.14 17.18 -7.66
C GLY A 10 13.64 16.86 -7.80
N VAL A 11 13.20 15.70 -7.31
CA VAL A 11 11.79 15.28 -7.39
C VAL A 11 11.00 15.99 -6.28
N ARG A 12 10.05 16.83 -6.67
CA ARG A 12 9.12 17.48 -5.73
C ARG A 12 8.15 16.44 -5.14
N ILE A 13 8.31 16.13 -3.86
CA ILE A 13 7.30 15.37 -3.13
C ILE A 13 6.08 16.28 -2.94
N VAL A 14 4.95 15.87 -3.48
CA VAL A 14 3.66 16.55 -3.28
C VAL A 14 3.02 16.00 -2.01
N ILE A 15 2.67 16.89 -1.08
CA ILE A 15 1.81 16.56 0.07
C ILE A 15 0.58 17.46 -0.05
N ASP A 16 -0.60 16.89 0.01
CA ASP A 16 -1.85 17.65 -0.08
C ASP A 16 -2.12 18.45 1.20
N PRO A 17 -3.09 19.39 1.17
CA PRO A 17 -3.45 20.20 2.34
C PRO A 17 -3.87 19.37 3.56
N ASP A 18 -4.39 18.14 3.37
CA ASP A 18 -4.77 17.23 4.44
C ASP A 18 -3.58 16.45 5.02
N GLY A 19 -2.35 16.67 4.51
CA GLY A 19 -1.12 16.02 4.95
C GLY A 19 -0.88 14.63 4.32
N TYR A 20 -1.57 14.28 3.24
CA TYR A 20 -1.37 13.00 2.57
C TYR A 20 -0.48 13.13 1.32
N ARG A 21 0.44 12.18 1.15
CA ARG A 21 1.23 12.05 -0.08
C ARG A 21 0.43 11.25 -1.12
N PRO A 22 0.18 11.79 -2.33
CA PRO A 22 -0.39 11.02 -3.44
C PRO A 22 0.55 9.90 -3.87
N ASN A 23 0.00 8.70 -4.04
CA ASN A 23 0.71 7.51 -4.45
C ASN A 23 -0.15 6.69 -5.41
N VAL A 24 0.49 5.77 -6.12
CA VAL A 24 -0.16 4.68 -6.84
C VAL A 24 0.22 3.34 -6.21
N GLY A 25 -0.67 2.38 -6.28
CA GLY A 25 -0.40 0.98 -5.93
C GLY A 25 -0.74 0.09 -7.13
N ILE A 26 0.03 -0.97 -7.31
CA ILE A 26 -0.06 -1.86 -8.47
C ILE A 26 -0.32 -3.28 -8.00
N VAL A 27 -1.45 -3.85 -8.39
CA VAL A 27 -1.76 -5.27 -8.24
C VAL A 27 -1.52 -5.91 -9.60
N LEU A 28 -0.33 -6.49 -9.78
CA LEU A 28 0.00 -7.26 -10.98
C LEU A 28 -0.49 -8.69 -10.77
N MET A 29 -1.27 -9.21 -11.71
CA MET A 29 -1.95 -10.49 -11.62
C MET A 29 -1.60 -11.37 -12.83
N ARG A 30 -1.44 -12.67 -12.60
CA ARG A 30 -1.38 -13.69 -13.65
C ARG A 30 -2.78 -14.14 -14.08
N GLU A 31 -2.83 -14.89 -15.17
CA GLU A 31 -4.06 -15.45 -15.71
C GLU A 31 -4.80 -16.38 -14.72
N ASP A 32 -4.06 -17.08 -13.85
CA ASP A 32 -4.60 -17.96 -12.80
C ASP A 32 -5.15 -17.21 -11.57
N GLY A 33 -5.05 -15.88 -11.54
CA GLY A 33 -5.53 -15.03 -10.45
C GLY A 33 -4.55 -14.83 -9.30
N GLN A 34 -3.36 -15.42 -9.36
CA GLN A 34 -2.31 -15.11 -8.40
C GLN A 34 -1.75 -13.71 -8.63
N VAL A 35 -1.32 -13.06 -7.55
CA VAL A 35 -0.80 -11.70 -7.59
C VAL A 35 0.67 -11.64 -7.19
N PHE A 36 1.38 -10.71 -7.82
CA PHE A 36 2.79 -10.44 -7.57
C PHE A 36 2.99 -9.88 -6.17
N TRP A 37 3.90 -10.49 -5.40
CA TRP A 37 4.19 -10.11 -4.03
C TRP A 37 5.70 -10.02 -3.84
N ALA A 38 6.24 -8.83 -3.53
CA ALA A 38 7.66 -8.55 -3.54
C ALA A 38 8.23 -8.21 -2.16
N ARG A 39 9.46 -8.69 -1.91
CA ARG A 39 10.22 -8.47 -0.68
C ARG A 39 11.06 -7.18 -0.82
N ARG A 40 11.00 -6.34 0.20
CA ARG A 40 11.74 -5.08 0.24
C ARG A 40 13.19 -5.29 0.65
N VAL A 41 14.12 -4.66 -0.08
CA VAL A 41 15.58 -4.75 0.18
C VAL A 41 15.98 -4.13 1.53
N ARG A 42 15.47 -2.92 1.83
CA ARG A 42 15.99 -2.08 2.93
C ARG A 42 15.11 -2.04 4.16
N ARG A 43 14.01 -2.76 4.15
CA ARG A 43 13.02 -2.77 5.24
C ARG A 43 12.40 -4.13 5.32
N ASP A 44 12.13 -4.59 6.51
CA ASP A 44 11.38 -5.83 6.68
C ASP A 44 10.00 -5.74 6.02
N GLY A 45 9.61 -6.86 5.45
CA GLY A 45 8.28 -7.07 4.92
C GLY A 45 8.20 -7.13 3.41
N TRP A 46 7.02 -7.52 2.99
CA TRP A 46 6.61 -7.70 1.62
C TRP A 46 5.52 -6.70 1.28
N GLN A 47 5.43 -6.30 0.03
CA GLN A 47 4.38 -5.39 -0.43
C GLN A 47 4.11 -5.53 -1.94
N PHE A 48 3.00 -4.97 -2.38
CA PHE A 48 2.77 -4.69 -3.80
C PHE A 48 3.69 -3.56 -4.28
N PRO A 49 4.06 -3.53 -5.57
CA PRO A 49 4.68 -2.37 -6.19
C PRO A 49 3.84 -1.12 -5.98
N GLN A 50 4.50 -0.04 -5.57
CA GLN A 50 3.81 1.21 -5.24
C GLN A 50 4.78 2.38 -5.09
N GLY A 51 4.40 3.56 -5.53
CA GLY A 51 5.24 4.72 -5.32
C GLY A 51 4.53 6.06 -5.36
N GLY A 52 5.29 7.09 -5.07
CA GLY A 52 4.76 8.44 -4.98
C GLY A 52 4.60 9.10 -6.33
N MET A 53 3.51 9.81 -6.52
CA MET A 53 3.31 10.64 -7.69
C MET A 53 4.19 11.88 -7.64
N ARG A 54 4.68 12.32 -8.79
CA ARG A 54 5.30 13.61 -9.04
C ARG A 54 4.21 14.67 -9.27
N SER A 55 4.60 15.94 -9.18
CA SER A 55 3.64 17.06 -9.32
C SER A 55 3.03 17.20 -10.71
N ASP A 56 3.71 16.67 -11.71
CA ASP A 56 3.41 16.75 -13.13
C ASP A 56 2.91 15.43 -13.74
N GLU A 57 2.66 14.42 -12.87
CA GLU A 57 2.19 13.10 -13.29
C GLU A 57 0.69 12.91 -13.04
N THR A 58 0.02 12.26 -13.97
CA THR A 58 -1.26 11.60 -13.74
C THR A 58 -1.06 10.28 -12.98
N PRO A 59 -2.10 9.73 -12.33
CA PRO A 59 -2.01 8.41 -11.69
C PRO A 59 -1.58 7.28 -12.64
N VAL A 60 -1.95 7.34 -13.92
CA VAL A 60 -1.59 6.33 -14.93
C VAL A 60 -0.11 6.42 -15.28
N GLU A 61 0.40 7.63 -15.50
CA GLU A 61 1.83 7.85 -15.76
C GLU A 61 2.70 7.41 -14.58
N ALA A 62 2.31 7.78 -13.36
CA ALA A 62 2.98 7.32 -12.15
C ALA A 62 2.95 5.80 -12.02
N MET A 63 1.84 5.15 -12.34
CA MET A 63 1.72 3.69 -12.31
C MET A 63 2.70 3.01 -13.28
N TYR A 64 2.80 3.47 -14.53
CA TYR A 64 3.74 2.88 -15.48
C TYR A 64 5.21 3.16 -15.12
N ARG A 65 5.51 4.34 -14.60
CA ARG A 65 6.86 4.66 -14.10
C ARG A 65 7.26 3.76 -12.94
N GLU A 66 6.41 3.63 -11.92
CA GLU A 66 6.68 2.77 -10.75
C GLU A 66 6.72 1.28 -11.15
N LEU A 67 5.86 0.83 -12.07
CA LEU A 67 5.92 -0.52 -12.61
C LEU A 67 7.31 -0.80 -13.20
N ARG A 68 7.81 0.10 -14.05
CA ARG A 68 9.12 -0.04 -14.66
C ARG A 68 10.25 0.05 -13.62
N GLU A 69 10.23 1.05 -12.75
CA GLU A 69 11.28 1.29 -11.76
C GLU A 69 11.42 0.12 -10.77
N GLU A 70 10.30 -0.47 -10.36
CA GLU A 70 10.25 -1.51 -9.32
C GLU A 70 10.23 -2.95 -9.84
N THR A 71 9.83 -3.18 -11.10
CA THR A 71 9.70 -4.54 -11.66
C THR A 71 10.36 -4.74 -13.02
N GLY A 72 10.84 -3.68 -13.68
CA GLY A 72 11.38 -3.74 -15.03
C GLY A 72 10.34 -3.90 -16.13
N LEU A 73 9.08 -4.09 -15.80
CA LEU A 73 8.02 -4.29 -16.78
C LEU A 73 7.66 -2.98 -17.49
N LEU A 74 7.40 -3.09 -18.79
CA LEU A 74 7.01 -2.00 -19.67
C LEU A 74 5.48 -2.05 -19.96
N PRO A 75 4.87 -0.98 -20.49
CA PRO A 75 3.45 -0.96 -20.82
C PRO A 75 2.97 -2.12 -21.69
N GLU A 76 3.77 -2.56 -22.66
CA GLU A 76 3.48 -3.69 -23.56
C GLU A 76 3.49 -5.05 -22.86
N HIS A 77 4.08 -5.14 -21.67
CA HIS A 77 4.13 -6.37 -20.87
C HIS A 77 2.86 -6.59 -20.02
N VAL A 78 1.95 -5.61 -19.99
CA VAL A 78 0.78 -5.65 -19.12
C VAL A 78 -0.49 -5.14 -19.80
N GLU A 79 -1.63 -5.64 -19.36
CA GLU A 79 -2.95 -5.07 -19.65
C GLU A 79 -3.51 -4.41 -18.41
N VAL A 80 -3.95 -3.16 -18.50
CA VAL A 80 -4.64 -2.46 -17.42
C VAL A 80 -6.10 -2.90 -17.39
N LEU A 81 -6.51 -3.64 -16.36
CA LEU A 81 -7.89 -4.11 -16.19
C LEU A 81 -8.79 -3.04 -15.56
N GLY A 82 -8.20 -2.12 -14.84
CA GLY A 82 -8.89 -0.98 -14.22
C GLY A 82 -8.22 -0.50 -12.93
N SER A 83 -8.92 0.40 -12.24
CA SER A 83 -8.42 1.01 -11.01
C SER A 83 -9.51 1.19 -9.96
N THR A 84 -9.11 1.55 -8.74
CA THR A 84 -10.07 1.99 -7.73
C THR A 84 -10.76 3.28 -8.16
N PRO A 85 -12.06 3.48 -7.81
CA PRO A 85 -12.83 4.64 -8.27
C PRO A 85 -12.36 5.99 -7.68
N GLY A 86 -11.40 5.94 -6.73
CA GLY A 86 -10.87 7.14 -6.09
C GLY A 86 -9.74 6.83 -5.12
N TRP A 87 -9.37 7.83 -4.35
CA TRP A 87 -8.26 7.79 -3.42
C TRP A 87 -8.57 6.98 -2.17
N LEU A 88 -7.80 5.94 -1.90
CA LEU A 88 -7.80 5.19 -0.66
C LEU A 88 -6.72 5.74 0.27
N ARG A 89 -7.08 6.11 1.50
CA ARG A 89 -6.17 6.74 2.46
C ARG A 89 -5.79 5.78 3.58
N TYR A 90 -4.54 5.89 4.04
CA TYR A 90 -4.09 5.33 5.31
C TYR A 90 -3.14 6.29 6.03
N ARG A 91 -3.08 6.20 7.34
CA ARG A 91 -2.20 7.01 8.18
C ARG A 91 -0.93 6.23 8.53
N LEU A 92 0.18 6.95 8.57
CA LEU A 92 1.43 6.41 9.10
C LEU A 92 1.35 6.28 10.62
N PRO A 93 1.97 5.24 11.23
CA PRO A 93 2.14 5.21 12.67
C PRO A 93 2.96 6.41 13.14
N SER A 94 2.68 6.94 14.33
CA SER A 94 3.27 8.18 14.84
C SER A 94 4.81 8.18 14.81
N ARG A 95 5.44 7.02 15.04
CA ARG A 95 6.89 6.83 14.95
C ARG A 95 7.48 6.98 13.55
N ALA A 96 6.66 6.85 12.50
CA ALA A 96 7.08 6.99 11.10
C ALA A 96 6.83 8.40 10.55
N ILE A 97 6.14 9.26 11.29
CA ILE A 97 5.88 10.66 10.93
C ILE A 97 7.11 11.47 11.27
N ARG A 98 7.83 11.94 10.24
CA ARG A 98 8.95 12.86 10.42
C ARG A 98 8.41 14.27 10.68
N ARG A 99 8.80 14.87 11.82
CA ARG A 99 8.47 16.24 12.21
C ARG A 99 9.77 17.05 12.29
N GLY A 100 9.70 18.35 12.00
CA GLY A 100 10.85 19.27 12.16
C GLY A 100 11.72 19.45 10.93
N GLY A 101 11.31 18.98 9.74
CA GLY A 101 11.97 19.33 8.47
C GLY A 101 11.30 20.54 7.79
N PRO A 102 11.98 21.19 6.81
CA PRO A 102 11.36 22.19 5.96
C PRO A 102 10.28 21.54 5.08
N GLY A 103 9.06 22.03 5.16
CA GLY A 103 7.94 21.58 4.35
C GLY A 103 6.80 20.94 5.13
N PRO A 104 5.70 20.56 4.43
CA PRO A 104 4.52 20.02 5.07
C PRO A 104 4.77 18.62 5.65
N VAL A 105 4.14 18.36 6.81
CA VAL A 105 4.26 17.07 7.50
C VAL A 105 3.44 16.01 6.77
N CYS A 106 4.07 14.94 6.31
CA CYS A 106 3.38 13.78 5.74
C CYS A 106 2.82 12.89 6.85
N ILE A 107 1.50 12.87 7.04
CA ILE A 107 0.82 12.05 8.05
C ILE A 107 0.32 10.72 7.50
N GLY A 108 0.34 10.54 6.18
CA GLY A 108 -0.19 9.35 5.53
C GLY A 108 -0.02 9.37 4.02
N GLN A 109 -0.58 8.39 3.38
CA GLN A 109 -0.65 8.33 1.92
C GLN A 109 -2.10 8.18 1.47
N LYS A 110 -2.41 8.76 0.30
CA LYS A 110 -3.61 8.51 -0.47
C LYS A 110 -3.22 7.83 -1.77
N GLN A 111 -3.89 6.74 -2.11
CA GLN A 111 -3.47 5.87 -3.20
C GLN A 111 -4.63 5.59 -4.16
N VAL A 112 -4.35 5.68 -5.46
CA VAL A 112 -5.14 5.02 -6.51
C VAL A 112 -4.48 3.67 -6.78
N TRP A 113 -5.27 2.59 -6.79
CA TRP A 113 -4.78 1.25 -7.04
C TRP A 113 -5.20 0.76 -8.41
N PHE A 114 -4.26 0.17 -9.13
CA PHE A 114 -4.47 -0.39 -10.45
C PHE A 114 -4.39 -1.91 -10.39
N LEU A 115 -5.26 -2.59 -11.15
CA LEU A 115 -5.16 -4.00 -11.44
C LEU A 115 -4.60 -4.17 -12.84
N LEU A 116 -3.46 -4.83 -12.94
CA LEU A 116 -2.80 -5.15 -14.20
C LEU A 116 -2.75 -6.66 -14.39
N ARG A 117 -2.95 -7.13 -15.63
CA ARG A 117 -2.68 -8.52 -16.02
C ARG A 117 -1.32 -8.59 -16.70
N LEU A 118 -0.46 -9.52 -16.26
CA LEU A 118 0.80 -9.81 -16.92
C LEU A 118 0.52 -10.51 -18.25
N LEU A 119 1.08 -9.98 -19.34
CA LEU A 119 1.02 -10.54 -20.68
C LEU A 119 2.34 -11.18 -21.09
N ALA A 120 3.46 -10.66 -20.58
CA ALA A 120 4.79 -11.18 -20.84
C ALA A 120 5.09 -12.41 -20.00
N ASP A 121 6.17 -13.13 -20.37
CA ASP A 121 6.75 -14.15 -19.51
C ASP A 121 7.29 -13.53 -18.21
N GLU A 122 7.18 -14.27 -17.09
CA GLU A 122 7.60 -13.78 -15.78
C GLU A 122 9.11 -13.52 -15.67
N THR A 123 9.92 -14.06 -16.58
CA THR A 123 11.35 -13.75 -16.70
C THR A 123 11.64 -12.31 -17.14
N ALA A 124 10.62 -11.59 -17.61
CA ALA A 124 10.71 -10.14 -17.89
C ALA A 124 10.83 -9.30 -16.61
N VAL A 125 10.49 -9.87 -15.43
CA VAL A 125 10.62 -9.16 -14.15
C VAL A 125 12.09 -9.01 -13.77
N ARG A 126 12.51 -7.74 -13.56
CA ARG A 126 13.89 -7.37 -13.23
C ARG A 126 13.91 -6.30 -12.14
N PHE A 127 14.86 -6.40 -11.22
CA PHE A 127 15.05 -5.43 -10.13
C PHE A 127 16.29 -4.55 -10.30
N ASP A 128 17.04 -4.76 -11.36
CA ASP A 128 18.31 -4.05 -11.66
C ASP A 128 18.13 -2.83 -12.58
N ILE A 129 16.91 -2.32 -12.69
CA ILE A 129 16.61 -1.15 -13.55
C ILE A 129 17.09 0.17 -12.92
N THR A 130 17.21 0.20 -11.61
CA THR A 130 17.66 1.38 -10.85
C THR A 130 18.84 1.03 -9.96
N ASP A 131 19.71 2.00 -9.68
CA ASP A 131 20.86 1.83 -8.77
C ASP A 131 20.42 1.53 -7.32
N THR A 132 19.17 1.75 -7.00
CA THR A 132 18.63 1.55 -5.67
C THR A 132 17.30 0.79 -5.71
N PRO A 133 17.35 -0.52 -6.03
CA PRO A 133 16.13 -1.32 -6.14
C PRO A 133 15.32 -1.31 -4.83
N GLU A 134 14.00 -1.25 -4.96
CA GLU A 134 13.09 -1.37 -3.81
C GLU A 134 12.95 -2.84 -3.37
N PHE A 135 13.02 -3.78 -4.34
CA PHE A 135 12.83 -5.22 -4.13
C PHE A 135 14.07 -6.04 -4.48
N ASP A 136 14.21 -7.21 -3.84
CA ASP A 136 15.27 -8.19 -4.10
C ASP A 136 14.72 -9.60 -4.38
N HIS A 137 13.46 -9.82 -4.13
CA HIS A 137 12.79 -11.10 -4.34
C HIS A 137 11.30 -10.91 -4.53
N TRP A 138 10.66 -11.83 -5.25
CA TRP A 138 9.22 -11.85 -5.46
C TRP A 138 8.67 -13.27 -5.57
N ARG A 139 7.36 -13.39 -5.46
CA ARG A 139 6.61 -14.64 -5.65
C ARG A 139 5.17 -14.34 -6.04
N TRP A 140 4.51 -15.32 -6.62
CA TRP A 140 3.07 -15.30 -6.80
C TRP A 140 2.38 -15.81 -5.55
N VAL A 141 1.27 -15.18 -5.19
CA VAL A 141 0.47 -15.54 -4.01
C VAL A 141 -1.02 -15.43 -4.33
N ASP A 142 -1.85 -16.08 -3.53
CA ASP A 142 -3.30 -15.92 -3.64
C ASP A 142 -3.73 -14.47 -3.55
N PHE A 143 -4.77 -14.09 -4.29
CA PHE A 143 -5.25 -12.71 -4.42
C PHE A 143 -5.45 -11.98 -3.07
N TRP A 144 -5.93 -12.68 -2.04
CA TRP A 144 -6.20 -12.10 -0.72
C TRP A 144 -5.03 -12.23 0.27
N TYR A 145 -4.03 -13.05 -0.02
CA TYR A 145 -2.86 -13.27 0.83
C TYR A 145 -2.19 -11.97 1.31
N PRO A 146 -2.01 -10.93 0.47
CA PRO A 146 -1.36 -9.68 0.88
C PRO A 146 -2.06 -8.92 2.02
N VAL A 147 -3.38 -9.10 2.20
CA VAL A 147 -4.14 -8.39 3.25
C VAL A 147 -3.63 -8.74 4.64
N ASP A 148 -3.33 -10.03 4.88
CA ASP A 148 -2.89 -10.50 6.20
C ASP A 148 -1.37 -10.41 6.40
N HIS A 149 -0.61 -10.30 5.29
CA HIS A 149 0.86 -10.37 5.30
C HIS A 149 1.56 -9.04 5.09
N VAL A 150 0.84 -7.98 4.73
CA VAL A 150 1.40 -6.62 4.71
C VAL A 150 1.53 -6.07 6.13
N VAL A 151 2.42 -5.10 6.33
CA VAL A 151 2.54 -4.37 7.61
C VAL A 151 1.19 -3.86 8.09
N THR A 152 0.92 -4.01 9.37
CA THR A 152 -0.41 -3.86 9.99
C THR A 152 -1.12 -2.56 9.61
N PHE A 153 -0.42 -1.43 9.59
CA PHE A 153 -1.05 -0.13 9.29
C PHE A 153 -1.50 0.03 7.82
N LYS A 154 -1.07 -0.87 6.92
CA LYS A 154 -1.51 -0.91 5.52
C LYS A 154 -2.65 -1.91 5.26
N ARG A 155 -2.96 -2.82 6.19
CA ARG A 155 -3.94 -3.89 5.96
C ARG A 155 -5.30 -3.37 5.51
N ALA A 156 -5.81 -2.33 6.16
CA ALA A 156 -7.11 -1.75 5.82
C ALA A 156 -7.16 -1.16 4.40
N VAL A 157 -6.11 -0.51 3.92
CA VAL A 157 -6.08 0.03 2.56
C VAL A 157 -5.92 -1.08 1.53
N TYR A 158 -5.15 -2.12 1.82
CA TYR A 158 -5.01 -3.31 0.97
C TYR A 158 -6.35 -4.05 0.83
N ALA A 159 -7.05 -4.31 1.94
CA ALA A 159 -8.37 -4.93 1.93
C ALA A 159 -9.39 -4.16 1.09
N ARG A 160 -9.41 -2.82 1.20
CA ARG A 160 -10.30 -1.97 0.39
C ARG A 160 -9.90 -1.97 -1.07
N ALA A 161 -8.61 -1.86 -1.40
CA ALA A 161 -8.13 -1.87 -2.77
C ALA A 161 -8.49 -3.18 -3.46
N LEU A 162 -8.12 -4.32 -2.89
CA LEU A 162 -8.39 -5.64 -3.47
C LEU A 162 -9.90 -5.91 -3.58
N ARG A 163 -10.73 -5.39 -2.67
CA ARG A 163 -12.19 -5.50 -2.77
C ARG A 163 -12.76 -4.76 -3.97
N HIS A 164 -12.23 -3.57 -4.28
CA HIS A 164 -12.60 -2.83 -5.49
C HIS A 164 -12.10 -3.50 -6.77
N LEU A 165 -10.94 -4.14 -6.72
CA LEU A 165 -10.27 -4.72 -7.90
C LEU A 165 -10.75 -6.15 -8.23
N ALA A 166 -11.19 -6.94 -7.23
CA ALA A 166 -11.64 -8.31 -7.44
C ALA A 166 -12.78 -8.47 -8.48
N PRO A 167 -13.80 -7.59 -8.55
CA PRO A 167 -14.81 -7.65 -9.61
C PRO A 167 -14.24 -7.48 -11.01
N LEU A 168 -13.19 -6.66 -11.19
CA LEU A 168 -12.53 -6.44 -12.48
C LEU A 168 -11.84 -7.72 -12.97
N ALA A 169 -11.15 -8.42 -12.05
CA ALA A 169 -10.53 -9.71 -12.36
C ALA A 169 -11.57 -10.78 -12.74
N ARG A 170 -12.66 -10.87 -11.97
CA ARG A 170 -13.76 -11.81 -12.26
C ARG A 170 -14.44 -11.50 -13.60
N GLY A 171 -14.62 -10.25 -13.94
CA GLY A 171 -15.16 -9.81 -15.23
C GLY A 171 -14.33 -10.25 -16.44
N ARG A 172 -13.06 -10.66 -16.21
CA ARG A 172 -12.15 -11.25 -17.21
C ARG A 172 -12.05 -12.78 -17.12
N GLY A 173 -12.98 -13.43 -16.41
CA GLY A 173 -13.01 -14.88 -16.27
C GLY A 173 -12.06 -15.46 -15.22
N VAL A 174 -11.34 -14.62 -14.46
CA VAL A 174 -10.40 -15.09 -13.44
C VAL A 174 -11.15 -15.52 -12.17
N ALA A 175 -10.89 -16.74 -11.72
CA ALA A 175 -11.52 -17.31 -10.54
C ALA A 175 -10.88 -16.77 -9.25
N ILE A 176 -11.36 -15.64 -8.77
CA ILE A 176 -10.96 -15.08 -7.46
C ILE A 176 -11.92 -15.58 -6.38
N ARG A 177 -11.41 -16.28 -5.37
CA ARG A 177 -12.18 -16.69 -4.18
C ARG A 177 -12.82 -15.49 -3.51
N GLN A 178 -13.87 -15.70 -2.73
CA GLN A 178 -14.41 -14.64 -1.88
C GLN A 178 -13.39 -14.29 -0.79
N MET A 179 -13.41 -13.02 -0.38
CA MET A 179 -12.56 -12.58 0.73
C MET A 179 -12.90 -13.35 2.00
N PRO A 180 -11.93 -13.90 2.74
CA PRO A 180 -12.20 -14.58 4.00
C PRO A 180 -12.97 -13.67 4.97
N PRO A 181 -13.98 -14.17 5.72
CA PRO A 181 -14.77 -13.37 6.66
C PRO A 181 -13.92 -12.69 7.72
N THR A 182 -12.90 -13.35 8.23
CA THR A 182 -11.95 -12.83 9.24
C THR A 182 -11.20 -11.59 8.77
N ALA A 183 -10.87 -11.51 7.48
CA ALA A 183 -10.24 -10.32 6.90
C ALA A 183 -11.25 -9.19 6.66
N LEU A 184 -12.54 -9.52 6.49
CA LEU A 184 -13.61 -8.56 6.26
C LEU A 184 -13.99 -7.80 7.53
N GLU A 185 -14.19 -8.52 8.63
CA GLU A 185 -14.71 -7.97 9.89
C GLU A 185 -13.67 -7.16 10.66
N ALA A 186 -12.40 -7.58 10.63
CA ALA A 186 -11.33 -6.92 11.37
C ALA A 186 -10.97 -5.51 10.84
N TRP A 187 -11.36 -5.17 9.59
CA TRP A 187 -10.87 -3.95 8.92
C TRP A 187 -11.97 -3.02 8.39
N LEU A 188 -13.24 -3.33 8.67
CA LEU A 188 -14.34 -2.41 8.37
C LEU A 188 -14.43 -1.32 9.44
N PRO A 189 -14.67 -0.04 9.07
CA PRO A 189 -15.03 0.98 10.05
C PRO A 189 -16.36 0.61 10.69
N GLY A 190 -16.33 0.35 12.01
CA GLY A 190 -17.51 -0.06 12.79
C GLY A 190 -17.43 -1.46 13.39
N SER A 191 -16.42 -2.29 13.09
CA SER A 191 -16.22 -3.54 13.81
C SER A 191 -15.67 -3.29 15.21
N ALA A 192 -16.39 -3.75 16.25
CA ALA A 192 -16.09 -3.57 17.67
C ALA A 192 -14.81 -4.29 18.17
N ALA A 193 -13.98 -4.81 17.28
CA ALA A 193 -12.78 -5.59 17.62
C ALA A 193 -11.52 -4.75 17.91
N GLY A 194 -11.65 -3.48 18.19
CA GLY A 194 -10.46 -2.66 18.30
C GLY A 194 -10.44 -1.59 19.37
N HIS A 195 -10.89 -1.82 20.61
CA HIS A 195 -10.50 -0.93 21.73
C HIS A 195 -10.89 -1.50 23.11
N GLU A 196 -10.33 -2.62 23.48
CA GLU A 196 -10.18 -2.91 24.90
C GLU A 196 -8.75 -2.57 25.33
N ARG A 197 -8.58 -1.32 25.78
CA ARG A 197 -7.41 -0.96 26.59
C ARG A 197 -7.57 -1.65 27.95
N PRO A 198 -6.61 -2.43 28.45
CA PRO A 198 -6.69 -2.96 29.80
C PRO A 198 -6.75 -1.78 30.78
N ARG A 199 -7.84 -1.70 31.53
CA ARG A 199 -8.00 -0.76 32.67
C ARG A 199 -6.89 -1.05 33.67
N LYS A 200 -5.95 -0.14 33.84
CA LYS A 200 -5.01 -0.14 34.96
C LYS A 200 -5.84 -0.11 36.27
N ARG A 201 -5.82 -1.19 37.04
CA ARG A 201 -6.33 -1.24 38.38
C ARG A 201 -5.59 -0.17 39.20
N ARG A 202 -6.32 0.86 39.64
CA ARG A 202 -5.85 1.79 40.66
C ARG A 202 -5.74 1.00 41.98
N GLY A 203 -4.49 0.78 42.43
CA GLY A 203 -4.22 0.23 43.75
C GLY A 203 -4.79 1.14 44.84
N LEU A 204 -5.67 0.61 45.67
CA LEU A 204 -6.07 1.23 46.91
C LEU A 204 -4.84 1.31 47.82
N ARG A 205 -4.37 2.51 48.07
CA ARG A 205 -3.43 2.79 49.16
C ARG A 205 -4.18 2.71 50.46
N GLY A 206 -3.90 1.66 51.26
CA GLY A 206 -4.39 1.52 52.62
C GLY A 206 -3.87 2.69 53.46
N ARG A 207 -4.81 3.38 54.13
CA ARG A 207 -4.51 4.30 55.20
C ARG A 207 -4.05 3.45 56.42
N ARG A 208 -2.81 3.65 56.86
CA ARG A 208 -2.38 3.24 58.19
C ARG A 208 -2.80 4.34 59.14
N SER A 209 -3.65 3.96 60.08
CA SER A 209 -4.03 4.74 61.27
C SER A 209 -2.93 4.49 62.31
N SER A 210 -2.40 5.56 62.85
CA SER A 210 -1.52 5.55 64.04
C SER A 210 -2.39 5.76 65.26
N ALA A 211 -2.23 4.91 66.23
CA ALA A 211 -2.45 5.20 67.63
C ALA A 211 -1.16 4.85 68.38
#